data_7e6531fbc64b9fb16ddc5b51241c5d81
#
_entry.id   7e6531fbc64b9fb16ddc5b51241c5d81
#
_cell.length_a   1.000
_cell.length_b   1.000
_cell.length_c   1.000
_cell.angle_alpha   90.00
_cell.angle_beta   90.00
_cell.angle_gamma   90.00
#
_symmetry.space_group_name_H-M   'P 1'
#
loop_
_entity.id
_entity.type
_entity.pdbx_description
1 polymer ?
#
loop_
_entity_poly.entity_id
_entity_poly.type
_entity_poly.pdbx_seq_one_letter_code
_entity_poly.pdbx_strand_id
1 'polypeptide(L)'
;MLKRILVAVMLFVGASLSGVQAQIEVDITRGSDTPLPIAIPDFKAGPGAEELARQISEVIRNDLVSTGRFKTIDPAAFIQKDLSISLQPRFADWRIINSDALVVGEVSLDSDGIVSTVFRIWDVQGGELYRLTVRDSATDQLVESGGGNFRINKDDWRRIAHKTADAIYTRLTGDDGIFDSRIVYIAESGPKTNRVKRLAIMDSDGANQVFLTEGRNRILTPRFSTSDQEITYMSFEGGRPRVYLFNLRNGRQEVLGNFPGMTFAPRFSPDGRSVVMSQALNGNSDLYLMDLRTRQTRRLTDHPAIDTSPSMSADGSQVTFTSDRGGSPQIYVMNTDGSPLTCPSGGQDKACRITFGRGNYSTPVWSPRGDLIAFTKQVRGKFHIGVIGTDGQGERLLSEAYLDEGPAWSPNGRVITFFRESRPGAGPKLYSIDLTGRNLRQLQTTTDASDPAWSPLLK
;
A
#
# COMPACT_ATOMS: atom_id res chain seq x y z
N MET A 1 -55.28 52.85 -27.25
CA MET A 1 -55.67 51.42 -27.30
C MET A 1 -54.57 50.68 -28.03
N LEU A 2 -53.63 50.08 -27.35
CA LEU A 2 -52.48 49.38 -27.95
C LEU A 2 -52.48 47.93 -27.42
N LYS A 3 -52.77 47.00 -28.29
CA LYS A 3 -52.65 45.56 -28.02
C LYS A 3 -51.20 45.14 -27.99
N ARG A 4 -50.72 44.64 -26.87
CA ARG A 4 -49.41 43.98 -26.77
C ARG A 4 -49.59 42.47 -27.06
N ILE A 5 -48.93 42.02 -28.11
CA ILE A 5 -48.75 40.60 -28.46
C ILE A 5 -47.54 40.07 -27.72
N LEU A 6 -47.75 39.07 -26.85
CA LEU A 6 -46.72 38.36 -26.16
C LEU A 6 -46.35 37.10 -27.00
N VAL A 7 -45.16 37.03 -27.52
CA VAL A 7 -44.59 35.83 -28.18
C VAL A 7 -43.86 35.04 -27.11
N ALA A 8 -44.39 33.84 -26.81
CA ALA A 8 -43.73 32.87 -25.94
C ALA A 8 -42.76 32.04 -26.77
N VAL A 9 -41.46 32.18 -26.53
CA VAL A 9 -40.42 31.33 -27.07
C VAL A 9 -40.29 30.15 -26.12
N MET A 10 -40.72 28.95 -26.54
CA MET A 10 -40.43 27.67 -25.86
C MET A 10 -38.98 27.27 -26.16
N LEU A 11 -38.11 27.40 -25.20
CA LEU A 11 -36.81 26.77 -25.19
C LEU A 11 -36.96 25.29 -24.79
N PHE A 12 -36.79 24.39 -25.76
CA PHE A 12 -36.57 22.97 -25.49
C PHE A 12 -35.16 22.79 -24.95
N VAL A 13 -35.01 22.60 -23.63
CA VAL A 13 -33.79 22.12 -23.02
C VAL A 13 -33.82 20.59 -23.14
N GLY A 14 -33.09 20.06 -24.12
CA GLY A 14 -32.81 18.63 -24.22
C GLY A 14 -31.89 18.21 -23.06
N ALA A 15 -32.46 17.62 -22.02
CA ALA A 15 -31.72 16.94 -20.98
C ALA A 15 -31.16 15.64 -21.56
N SER A 16 -29.87 15.66 -21.92
CA SER A 16 -29.09 14.43 -22.13
C SER A 16 -29.02 13.69 -20.79
N LEU A 17 -29.82 12.64 -20.65
CA LEU A 17 -29.66 11.66 -19.58
C LEU A 17 -28.37 10.89 -19.83
N SER A 18 -27.24 11.42 -19.35
CA SER A 18 -26.03 10.64 -19.16
C SER A 18 -26.38 9.59 -18.10
N GLY A 19 -26.48 8.33 -18.52
CA GLY A 19 -26.65 7.23 -17.58
C GLY A 19 -25.47 7.23 -16.60
N VAL A 20 -25.73 7.67 -15.37
CA VAL A 20 -24.80 7.46 -14.27
C VAL A 20 -24.79 5.95 -14.04
N GLN A 21 -23.77 5.28 -14.56
CA GLN A 21 -23.49 3.91 -14.14
C GLN A 21 -23.24 3.97 -12.64
N ALA A 22 -24.11 3.35 -11.86
CA ALA A 22 -23.94 3.21 -10.42
C ALA A 22 -22.65 2.40 -10.19
N GLN A 23 -21.59 3.13 -9.85
CA GLN A 23 -20.41 2.55 -9.26
C GLN A 23 -20.85 1.97 -7.92
N ILE A 24 -20.59 0.69 -7.66
CA ILE A 24 -20.81 0.13 -6.32
C ILE A 24 -19.77 0.79 -5.41
N GLU A 25 -20.15 1.93 -4.84
CA GLU A 25 -19.31 2.62 -3.87
C GLU A 25 -19.41 1.86 -2.54
N VAL A 26 -18.45 0.97 -2.31
CA VAL A 26 -18.31 0.34 -1.01
C VAL A 26 -17.70 1.38 -0.08
N ASP A 27 -18.55 2.19 0.54
CA ASP A 27 -18.14 3.17 1.55
C ASP A 27 -17.58 2.45 2.79
N ILE A 28 -16.26 2.43 2.93
CA ILE A 28 -15.56 1.83 4.07
C ILE A 28 -15.72 2.66 5.33
N THR A 29 -16.13 3.91 5.24
CA THR A 29 -16.35 4.77 6.41
C THR A 29 -17.67 4.44 7.12
N ARG A 30 -18.59 3.73 6.42
CA ARG A 30 -19.86 3.19 6.93
C ARG A 30 -20.10 1.78 6.38
N GLY A 31 -19.15 0.85 6.62
CA GLY A 31 -19.02 -0.42 5.98
C GLY A 31 -20.30 -1.22 5.76
N SER A 32 -20.51 -1.67 4.54
CA SER A 32 -21.02 -3.01 4.32
C SER A 32 -19.90 -3.97 4.71
N ASP A 33 -20.02 -4.60 5.86
CA ASP A 33 -19.03 -5.52 6.44
C ASP A 33 -18.95 -6.86 5.67
N THR A 34 -19.66 -6.98 4.55
CA THR A 34 -19.78 -8.22 3.78
C THR A 34 -18.89 -8.14 2.54
N PRO A 35 -17.89 -9.04 2.42
CA PRO A 35 -17.07 -9.12 1.21
C PRO A 35 -17.93 -9.40 -0.03
N LEU A 36 -17.62 -8.74 -1.15
CA LEU A 36 -18.30 -8.93 -2.44
C LEU A 36 -18.09 -10.36 -2.95
N PRO A 37 -19.15 -11.15 -3.17
CA PRO A 37 -19.02 -12.48 -3.74
C PRO A 37 -18.64 -12.39 -5.22
N ILE A 38 -17.48 -12.97 -5.58
CA ILE A 38 -16.94 -12.94 -6.94
C ILE A 38 -16.62 -14.35 -7.43
N ALA A 39 -17.02 -14.66 -8.64
CA ALA A 39 -16.64 -15.88 -9.32
C ALA A 39 -15.48 -15.63 -10.28
N ILE A 40 -14.41 -16.41 -10.14
CA ILE A 40 -13.22 -16.35 -10.98
C ILE A 40 -12.86 -17.78 -11.39
N PRO A 41 -13.48 -18.33 -12.42
CA PRO A 41 -13.08 -19.61 -13.00
C PRO A 41 -11.63 -19.58 -13.49
N ASP A 42 -11.01 -20.74 -13.61
CA ASP A 42 -9.72 -20.80 -14.27
C ASP A 42 -9.84 -20.23 -15.68
N PHE A 43 -8.92 -19.37 -16.04
CA PHE A 43 -8.91 -18.73 -17.36
C PHE A 43 -8.68 -19.79 -18.43
N LYS A 44 -9.34 -19.62 -19.58
CA LYS A 44 -9.18 -20.51 -20.69
C LYS A 44 -7.75 -20.42 -21.21
N ALA A 45 -7.11 -21.58 -21.34
CA ALA A 45 -5.76 -21.68 -21.85
C ALA A 45 -5.70 -21.79 -23.35
N GLY A 46 -4.80 -21.06 -24.00
CA GLY A 46 -4.30 -21.40 -25.33
C GLY A 46 -3.33 -22.59 -25.26
N PRO A 47 -2.94 -23.16 -26.42
CA PRO A 47 -2.05 -24.32 -26.47
C PRO A 47 -0.75 -24.07 -25.68
N GLY A 48 -0.40 -24.97 -24.76
CA GLY A 48 0.82 -24.90 -23.94
C GLY A 48 0.79 -23.88 -22.79
N ALA A 49 -0.35 -23.24 -22.54
CA ALA A 49 -0.52 -22.25 -21.46
C ALA A 49 -1.40 -22.77 -20.31
N GLU A 50 -1.73 -24.07 -20.26
CA GLU A 50 -2.71 -24.64 -19.33
C GLU A 50 -2.32 -24.40 -17.85
N GLU A 51 -1.08 -24.70 -17.49
CA GLU A 51 -0.60 -24.51 -16.14
C GLU A 51 -0.50 -23.02 -15.77
N LEU A 52 -0.04 -22.17 -16.70
CA LEU A 52 0.01 -20.71 -16.50
C LEU A 52 -1.39 -20.14 -16.26
N ALA A 53 -2.39 -20.56 -17.05
CA ALA A 53 -3.76 -20.09 -16.89
C ALA A 53 -4.32 -20.42 -15.50
N ARG A 54 -4.09 -21.66 -15.03
CA ARG A 54 -4.49 -22.09 -13.69
C ARG A 54 -3.79 -21.25 -12.61
N GLN A 55 -2.47 -21.12 -12.69
CA GLN A 55 -1.66 -20.37 -11.72
C GLN A 55 -2.03 -18.87 -11.68
N ILE A 56 -2.22 -18.24 -12.84
CA ILE A 56 -2.65 -16.84 -12.94
C ILE A 56 -4.00 -16.65 -12.26
N SER A 57 -4.98 -17.53 -12.54
CA SER A 57 -6.32 -17.44 -11.93
C SER A 57 -6.26 -17.64 -10.41
N GLU A 58 -5.41 -18.53 -9.92
CA GLU A 58 -5.20 -18.77 -8.50
C GLU A 58 -4.61 -17.53 -7.80
N VAL A 59 -3.59 -16.89 -8.39
CA VAL A 59 -3.00 -15.66 -7.84
C VAL A 59 -4.03 -14.54 -7.80
N ILE A 60 -4.82 -14.35 -8.87
CA ILE A 60 -5.89 -13.33 -8.91
C ILE A 60 -6.89 -13.55 -7.78
N ARG A 61 -7.35 -14.80 -7.56
CA ARG A 61 -8.27 -15.13 -6.45
C ARG A 61 -7.66 -14.80 -5.09
N ASN A 62 -6.41 -15.20 -4.86
CA ASN A 62 -5.71 -14.98 -3.60
C ASN A 62 -5.48 -13.51 -3.32
N ASP A 63 -5.09 -12.74 -4.32
CA ASP A 63 -4.89 -11.29 -4.24
C ASP A 63 -6.18 -10.60 -3.78
N LEU A 64 -7.27 -10.80 -4.49
CA LEU A 64 -8.55 -10.16 -4.18
C LEU A 64 -9.05 -10.51 -2.77
N VAL A 65 -9.01 -11.81 -2.41
CA VAL A 65 -9.38 -12.27 -1.05
C VAL A 65 -8.48 -11.66 0.01
N SER A 66 -7.21 -11.40 -0.32
CA SER A 66 -6.23 -10.85 0.64
C SER A 66 -6.66 -9.50 1.22
N THR A 67 -7.44 -8.74 0.48
CA THR A 67 -7.91 -7.41 0.90
C THR A 67 -9.08 -7.44 1.90
N GLY A 68 -9.72 -8.60 2.08
CA GLY A 68 -10.95 -8.73 2.88
C GLY A 68 -12.20 -8.15 2.22
N ARG A 69 -12.08 -7.57 1.01
CA ARG A 69 -13.17 -6.96 0.27
C ARG A 69 -13.92 -7.91 -0.64
N PHE A 70 -13.32 -9.05 -0.93
CA PHE A 70 -13.86 -10.06 -1.84
C PHE A 70 -13.92 -11.42 -1.16
N LYS A 71 -14.94 -12.17 -1.54
CA LYS A 71 -15.08 -13.59 -1.22
C LYS A 71 -15.25 -14.36 -2.52
N THR A 72 -14.30 -15.21 -2.85
CA THR A 72 -14.40 -16.05 -4.05
C THR A 72 -15.41 -17.16 -3.86
N ILE A 73 -16.19 -17.42 -4.89
CA ILE A 73 -17.09 -18.57 -4.97
C ILE A 73 -16.25 -19.82 -5.25
N ASP A 74 -16.54 -20.93 -4.57
CA ASP A 74 -15.86 -22.19 -4.79
C ASP A 74 -16.06 -22.67 -6.24
N PRO A 75 -15.01 -22.95 -7.02
CA PRO A 75 -15.12 -23.46 -8.37
C PRO A 75 -15.98 -24.72 -8.52
N ALA A 76 -16.10 -25.54 -7.47
CA ALA A 76 -16.98 -26.70 -7.46
C ALA A 76 -18.48 -26.36 -7.58
N ALA A 77 -18.86 -25.13 -7.22
CA ALA A 77 -20.23 -24.64 -7.34
C ALA A 77 -20.58 -24.12 -8.75
N PHE A 78 -19.62 -23.98 -9.66
CA PHE A 78 -19.85 -23.40 -10.99
C PHE A 78 -20.70 -24.30 -11.85
N ILE A 79 -21.87 -23.81 -12.27
CA ILE A 79 -22.83 -24.51 -13.12
C ILE A 79 -22.40 -24.42 -14.60
N GLN A 80 -22.08 -23.20 -15.06
CA GLN A 80 -21.56 -22.98 -16.41
C GLN A 80 -20.04 -23.19 -16.42
N LYS A 81 -19.57 -24.17 -17.20
CA LYS A 81 -18.14 -24.50 -17.34
C LYS A 81 -17.54 -23.97 -18.64
N ASP A 82 -18.33 -23.91 -19.71
CA ASP A 82 -17.88 -23.39 -21.00
C ASP A 82 -18.00 -21.87 -21.01
N LEU A 83 -16.89 -21.21 -20.69
CA LEU A 83 -16.77 -19.76 -20.68
C LEU A 83 -15.79 -19.30 -21.76
N SER A 84 -16.10 -18.16 -22.37
CA SER A 84 -15.22 -17.48 -23.33
C SER A 84 -15.40 -15.98 -23.21
N ILE A 85 -14.33 -15.23 -23.43
CA ILE A 85 -14.36 -13.77 -23.47
C ILE A 85 -15.25 -13.21 -24.59
N SER A 86 -15.51 -14.01 -25.65
CA SER A 86 -16.33 -13.61 -26.78
C SER A 86 -17.83 -13.84 -26.57
N LEU A 87 -18.23 -14.60 -25.56
CA LEU A 87 -19.61 -14.98 -25.29
C LEU A 87 -20.12 -14.34 -24.00
N GLN A 88 -21.40 -13.96 -24.02
CA GLN A 88 -22.09 -13.52 -22.83
C GLN A 88 -22.37 -14.72 -21.90
N PRO A 89 -22.05 -14.62 -20.60
CA PRO A 89 -22.36 -15.68 -19.62
C PRO A 89 -23.87 -15.90 -19.46
N ARG A 90 -24.23 -17.10 -19.02
CA ARG A 90 -25.61 -17.39 -18.59
C ARG A 90 -25.81 -16.89 -17.15
N PHE A 91 -26.13 -15.63 -16.97
CA PHE A 91 -26.22 -14.97 -15.66
C PHE A 91 -27.10 -15.70 -14.64
N ALA A 92 -28.16 -16.40 -15.08
CA ALA A 92 -29.00 -17.20 -14.20
C ALA A 92 -28.21 -18.24 -13.41
N ASP A 93 -27.23 -18.92 -14.03
CA ASP A 93 -26.38 -19.93 -13.40
C ASP A 93 -25.50 -19.34 -12.29
N TRP A 94 -25.07 -18.08 -12.47
CA TRP A 94 -24.20 -17.36 -11.53
C TRP A 94 -24.98 -16.71 -10.39
N ARG A 95 -26.23 -16.27 -10.63
CA ARG A 95 -27.12 -15.74 -9.60
C ARG A 95 -27.53 -16.83 -8.58
N ILE A 96 -27.77 -18.06 -9.06
CA ILE A 96 -28.11 -19.20 -8.16
C ILE A 96 -27.02 -19.48 -7.14
N ILE A 97 -25.74 -19.27 -7.48
CA ILE A 97 -24.60 -19.45 -6.57
C ILE A 97 -24.23 -18.17 -5.84
N ASN A 98 -25.10 -17.14 -5.88
CA ASN A 98 -24.93 -15.84 -5.22
C ASN A 98 -23.62 -15.12 -5.59
N SER A 99 -23.24 -15.13 -6.85
CA SER A 99 -22.14 -14.33 -7.36
C SER A 99 -22.65 -12.94 -7.76
N ASP A 100 -21.99 -11.88 -7.33
CA ASP A 100 -22.29 -10.51 -7.74
C ASP A 100 -21.45 -10.09 -8.96
N ALA A 101 -20.23 -10.57 -9.05
CA ALA A 101 -19.34 -10.33 -10.18
C ALA A 101 -18.75 -11.64 -10.73
N LEU A 102 -18.57 -11.70 -12.05
CA LEU A 102 -17.92 -12.82 -12.73
C LEU A 102 -16.75 -12.29 -13.57
N VAL A 103 -15.57 -12.90 -13.39
CA VAL A 103 -14.40 -12.63 -14.22
C VAL A 103 -14.17 -13.79 -15.16
N VAL A 104 -14.15 -13.52 -16.46
CA VAL A 104 -13.84 -14.51 -17.50
C VAL A 104 -12.57 -14.06 -18.22
N GLY A 105 -11.62 -14.95 -18.39
CA GLY A 105 -10.36 -14.63 -19.06
C GLY A 105 -9.79 -15.75 -19.90
N GLU A 106 -8.82 -15.37 -20.73
CA GLU A 106 -8.04 -16.28 -21.56
C GLU A 106 -6.56 -15.95 -21.41
N VAL A 107 -5.72 -16.99 -21.38
CA VAL A 107 -4.26 -16.89 -21.29
C VAL A 107 -3.66 -17.58 -22.51
N SER A 108 -2.73 -16.92 -23.17
CA SER A 108 -1.95 -17.48 -24.27
C SER A 108 -0.46 -17.28 -24.04
N LEU A 109 0.34 -18.20 -24.57
CA LEU A 109 1.80 -18.13 -24.60
C LEU A 109 2.25 -18.20 -26.05
N ASP A 110 2.99 -17.20 -26.51
CA ASP A 110 3.52 -17.20 -27.87
C ASP A 110 4.91 -17.88 -27.95
N SER A 111 5.42 -18.06 -29.18
CA SER A 111 6.73 -18.67 -29.43
C SER A 111 7.91 -17.87 -28.86
N ASP A 112 7.72 -16.59 -28.63
CA ASP A 112 8.75 -15.69 -28.10
C ASP A 112 8.76 -15.67 -26.57
N GLY A 113 7.92 -16.50 -25.94
CA GLY A 113 7.81 -16.59 -24.48
C GLY A 113 7.06 -15.44 -23.86
N ILE A 114 6.18 -14.76 -24.61
CA ILE A 114 5.32 -13.72 -24.07
C ILE A 114 3.99 -14.33 -23.66
N VAL A 115 3.62 -14.13 -22.41
CA VAL A 115 2.31 -14.46 -21.85
C VAL A 115 1.37 -13.29 -22.08
N SER A 116 0.21 -13.57 -22.62
CA SER A 116 -0.88 -12.60 -22.80
C SER A 116 -2.11 -13.05 -22.02
N THR A 117 -2.73 -12.11 -21.28
CA THR A 117 -3.97 -12.34 -20.57
C THR A 117 -5.00 -11.34 -21.06
N VAL A 118 -6.15 -11.84 -21.52
CA VAL A 118 -7.32 -11.03 -21.87
C VAL A 118 -8.46 -11.42 -20.94
N PHE A 119 -9.15 -10.44 -20.35
CA PHE A 119 -10.24 -10.74 -19.41
C PHE A 119 -11.37 -9.74 -19.51
N ARG A 120 -12.54 -10.14 -19.02
CA ARG A 120 -13.76 -9.34 -18.88
C ARG A 120 -14.35 -9.50 -17.50
N ILE A 121 -14.97 -8.44 -16.99
CA ILE A 121 -15.68 -8.44 -15.70
C ILE A 121 -17.15 -8.20 -15.98
N TRP A 122 -18.01 -9.07 -15.48
CA TRP A 122 -19.46 -9.00 -15.66
C TRP A 122 -20.16 -8.68 -14.34
N ASP A 123 -21.09 -7.75 -14.38
CA ASP A 123 -22.11 -7.58 -13.35
C ASP A 123 -23.14 -8.71 -13.51
N VAL A 124 -23.18 -9.62 -12.56
CA VAL A 124 -24.05 -10.78 -12.61
C VAL A 124 -25.51 -10.38 -12.34
N GLN A 125 -25.73 -9.40 -11.47
CA GLN A 125 -27.08 -8.94 -11.11
C GLN A 125 -27.69 -8.08 -12.23
N GLY A 126 -26.92 -7.12 -12.76
CA GLY A 126 -27.32 -6.26 -13.88
C GLY A 126 -27.32 -6.99 -15.23
N GLY A 127 -26.54 -8.06 -15.39
CA GLY A 127 -26.39 -8.77 -16.66
C GLY A 127 -25.58 -7.98 -17.69
N GLU A 128 -24.69 -7.12 -17.23
CA GLU A 128 -23.94 -6.19 -18.07
C GLU A 128 -22.42 -6.39 -17.93
N LEU A 129 -21.69 -5.94 -18.95
CA LEU A 129 -20.24 -5.92 -18.95
C LEU A 129 -19.74 -4.66 -18.26
N TYR A 130 -18.90 -4.83 -17.23
CA TYR A 130 -18.19 -3.70 -16.65
C TYR A 130 -17.16 -3.14 -17.64
N ARG A 131 -17.19 -1.82 -17.85
CA ARG A 131 -16.17 -1.13 -18.63
C ARG A 131 -14.98 -0.82 -17.75
N LEU A 132 -13.78 -1.05 -18.25
CA LEU A 132 -12.52 -0.76 -17.61
C LEU A 132 -11.91 0.51 -18.21
N THR A 133 -11.37 1.38 -17.37
CA THR A 133 -10.50 2.45 -17.83
C THR A 133 -9.09 1.87 -17.98
N VAL A 134 -8.61 1.75 -19.20
CA VAL A 134 -7.28 1.21 -19.50
C VAL A 134 -6.44 2.26 -20.23
N ARG A 135 -5.13 2.18 -20.08
CA ARG A 135 -4.21 3.02 -20.84
C ARG A 135 -3.97 2.39 -22.20
N ASP A 136 -4.33 3.10 -23.26
CA ASP A 136 -4.06 2.68 -24.63
C ASP A 136 -2.56 2.73 -24.91
N SER A 137 -1.98 1.62 -25.36
CA SER A 137 -0.52 1.49 -25.56
C SER A 137 0.01 2.27 -26.77
N ALA A 138 -0.84 2.68 -27.69
CA ALA A 138 -0.43 3.44 -28.88
C ALA A 138 -0.52 4.96 -28.65
N THR A 139 -1.50 5.42 -27.88
CA THR A 139 -1.78 6.84 -27.68
C THR A 139 -1.40 7.36 -26.29
N ASP A 140 -1.07 6.44 -25.35
CA ASP A 140 -0.85 6.72 -23.91
C ASP A 140 -2.04 7.40 -23.21
N GLN A 141 -3.22 7.38 -23.83
CA GLN A 141 -4.45 7.94 -23.28
C GLN A 141 -5.25 6.91 -22.49
N LEU A 142 -6.03 7.40 -21.52
CA LEU A 142 -7.00 6.57 -20.81
C LEU A 142 -8.24 6.40 -21.67
N VAL A 143 -8.59 5.16 -21.99
CA VAL A 143 -9.77 4.81 -22.80
C VAL A 143 -10.65 3.82 -22.07
N GLU A 144 -11.95 3.88 -22.31
CA GLU A 144 -12.85 2.84 -21.81
C GLU A 144 -12.78 1.59 -22.71
N SER A 145 -12.60 0.44 -22.09
CA SER A 145 -12.54 -0.87 -22.74
C SER A 145 -13.54 -1.84 -22.11
N GLY A 146 -14.08 -2.73 -22.92
CA GLY A 146 -14.90 -3.85 -22.44
C GLY A 146 -14.10 -4.98 -21.78
N GLY A 147 -12.80 -4.81 -21.58
CA GLY A 147 -11.92 -5.78 -20.92
C GLY A 147 -10.49 -5.29 -20.80
N GLY A 148 -9.69 -5.98 -20.01
CA GLY A 148 -8.24 -5.75 -19.88
C GLY A 148 -7.44 -6.71 -20.76
N ASN A 149 -6.26 -6.24 -21.18
CA ASN A 149 -5.28 -7.03 -21.90
C ASN A 149 -3.89 -6.67 -21.38
N PHE A 150 -3.16 -7.67 -20.89
CA PHE A 150 -1.78 -7.50 -20.42
C PHE A 150 -0.86 -8.49 -21.14
N ARG A 151 0.38 -8.07 -21.39
CA ARG A 151 1.42 -8.87 -22.01
C ARG A 151 2.72 -8.71 -21.24
N ILE A 152 3.40 -9.82 -20.93
CA ILE A 152 4.66 -9.82 -20.19
C ILE A 152 5.48 -11.07 -20.55
N ASN A 153 6.80 -11.05 -20.27
CA ASN A 153 7.63 -12.24 -20.39
C ASN A 153 7.14 -13.34 -19.42
N LYS A 154 7.19 -14.59 -19.85
CA LYS A 154 6.75 -15.74 -19.04
C LYS A 154 7.46 -15.85 -17.69
N ASP A 155 8.70 -15.36 -17.59
CA ASP A 155 9.45 -15.39 -16.35
C ASP A 155 8.89 -14.46 -15.28
N ASP A 156 8.13 -13.42 -15.71
CA ASP A 156 7.44 -12.45 -14.86
C ASP A 156 5.93 -12.71 -14.77
N TRP A 157 5.45 -13.92 -15.06
CA TRP A 157 4.02 -14.25 -15.20
C TRP A 157 3.17 -13.83 -13.99
N ARG A 158 3.73 -13.81 -12.79
CA ARG A 158 2.98 -13.36 -11.59
C ARG A 158 2.56 -11.90 -11.69
N ARG A 159 3.39 -11.04 -12.29
CA ARG A 159 3.02 -9.64 -12.49
C ARG A 159 1.78 -9.46 -13.36
N ILE A 160 1.57 -10.36 -14.37
CA ILE A 160 0.33 -10.28 -15.17
C ILE A 160 -0.90 -10.63 -14.34
N ALA A 161 -0.78 -11.57 -13.40
CA ALA A 161 -1.84 -11.90 -12.46
C ALA A 161 -2.14 -10.73 -11.51
N HIS A 162 -1.12 -10.13 -10.91
CA HIS A 162 -1.24 -8.96 -10.04
C HIS A 162 -1.85 -7.75 -10.76
N LYS A 163 -1.41 -7.44 -11.99
CA LYS A 163 -2.01 -6.37 -12.82
C LYS A 163 -3.48 -6.64 -13.14
N THR A 164 -3.83 -7.89 -13.41
CA THR A 164 -5.22 -8.29 -13.64
C THR A 164 -6.05 -8.12 -12.36
N ALA A 165 -5.52 -8.55 -11.21
CA ALA A 165 -6.17 -8.37 -9.92
C ALA A 165 -6.34 -6.88 -9.57
N ASP A 166 -5.32 -6.04 -9.84
CA ASP A 166 -5.40 -4.58 -9.66
C ASP A 166 -6.52 -3.96 -10.51
N ALA A 167 -6.62 -4.35 -11.77
CA ALA A 167 -7.69 -3.84 -12.65
C ALA A 167 -9.09 -4.26 -12.18
N ILE A 168 -9.25 -5.51 -11.71
CA ILE A 168 -10.51 -6.01 -11.14
C ILE A 168 -10.81 -5.24 -9.84
N TYR A 169 -9.84 -5.12 -8.96
CA TYR A 169 -9.97 -4.41 -7.69
C TYR A 169 -10.40 -2.95 -7.91
N THR A 170 -9.67 -2.24 -8.76
CA THR A 170 -9.96 -0.82 -9.06
C THR A 170 -11.36 -0.66 -9.65
N ARG A 171 -11.76 -1.55 -10.58
CA ARG A 171 -13.09 -1.46 -11.21
C ARG A 171 -14.22 -1.68 -10.21
N LEU A 172 -14.07 -2.62 -9.29
CA LEU A 172 -15.15 -3.01 -8.39
C LEU A 172 -15.18 -2.19 -7.09
N THR A 173 -14.08 -1.55 -6.70
CA THR A 173 -13.99 -0.79 -5.46
C THR A 173 -13.86 0.73 -5.65
N GLY A 174 -13.41 1.18 -6.82
CA GLY A 174 -13.05 2.58 -7.07
C GLY A 174 -11.70 3.01 -6.47
N ASP A 175 -11.05 2.17 -5.67
CA ASP A 175 -9.72 2.43 -5.12
C ASP A 175 -8.63 1.87 -6.06
N ASP A 176 -7.45 2.46 -6.05
CA ASP A 176 -6.29 1.90 -6.77
C ASP A 176 -5.93 0.52 -6.26
N GLY A 177 -5.37 -0.33 -7.15
CA GLY A 177 -4.85 -1.63 -6.79
C GLY A 177 -3.62 -1.58 -5.89
N ILE A 178 -3.19 -2.75 -5.40
CA ILE A 178 -2.03 -2.88 -4.51
C ILE A 178 -1.13 -4.07 -4.85
N PHE A 179 -1.54 -4.91 -5.82
CA PHE A 179 -0.94 -6.24 -5.98
C PHE A 179 0.33 -6.22 -6.82
N ASP A 180 0.40 -5.44 -7.94
CA ASP A 180 1.65 -5.29 -8.71
C ASP A 180 2.63 -4.34 -7.98
N SER A 181 3.02 -4.75 -6.78
CA SER A 181 3.91 -4.03 -5.87
C SER A 181 4.80 -5.00 -5.09
N ARG A 182 5.76 -4.48 -4.33
CA ARG A 182 6.71 -5.27 -3.55
C ARG A 182 6.77 -4.83 -2.10
N ILE A 183 7.21 -5.74 -1.24
CA ILE A 183 7.51 -5.46 0.16
C ILE A 183 9.00 -5.71 0.39
N VAL A 184 9.71 -4.69 0.86
CA VAL A 184 11.05 -4.83 1.42
C VAL A 184 10.95 -5.04 2.92
N TYR A 185 11.79 -5.88 3.49
CA TYR A 185 11.77 -6.20 4.91
C TYR A 185 13.16 -6.63 5.42
N ILE A 186 13.31 -6.73 6.72
CA ILE A 186 14.49 -7.33 7.34
C ILE A 186 14.23 -8.81 7.60
N ALA A 187 14.87 -9.66 6.84
CA ALA A 187 14.89 -11.10 7.06
C ALA A 187 15.85 -11.43 8.22
N GLU A 188 15.36 -12.16 9.22
CA GLU A 188 16.11 -12.46 10.44
C GLU A 188 16.29 -13.96 10.62
N SER A 189 17.52 -14.39 10.87
CA SER A 189 17.85 -15.80 11.09
C SER A 189 18.90 -15.97 12.18
N GLY A 190 19.11 -17.19 12.64
CA GLY A 190 20.07 -17.50 13.70
C GLY A 190 19.54 -17.27 15.12
N PRO A 191 20.35 -17.61 16.13
CA PRO A 191 19.96 -17.50 17.54
C PRO A 191 19.85 -16.02 17.95
N LYS A 192 19.04 -15.74 18.98
CA LYS A 192 18.83 -14.37 19.50
C LYS A 192 20.10 -13.62 19.86
N THR A 193 21.11 -14.34 20.38
CA THR A 193 22.41 -13.78 20.77
C THR A 193 23.31 -13.42 19.60
N ASN A 194 23.00 -13.98 18.40
CA ASN A 194 23.75 -13.70 17.17
C ASN A 194 22.81 -13.70 15.96
N ARG A 195 21.90 -12.75 15.94
CA ARG A 195 20.89 -12.60 14.89
C ARG A 195 21.52 -12.05 13.62
N VAL A 196 21.41 -12.78 12.53
CA VAL A 196 21.78 -12.32 11.18
C VAL A 196 20.57 -11.59 10.58
N LYS A 197 20.78 -10.35 10.16
CA LYS A 197 19.76 -9.48 9.56
C LYS A 197 20.15 -9.16 8.11
N ARG A 198 19.24 -9.47 7.16
CA ARG A 198 19.44 -9.23 5.74
C ARG A 198 18.33 -8.35 5.19
N LEU A 199 18.68 -7.45 4.30
CA LEU A 199 17.67 -6.79 3.47
C LEU A 199 17.11 -7.82 2.50
N ALA A 200 15.80 -7.95 2.47
CA ALA A 200 15.08 -8.87 1.61
C ALA A 200 13.91 -8.18 0.94
N ILE A 201 13.51 -8.68 -0.22
CA ILE A 201 12.38 -8.18 -1.00
C ILE A 201 11.50 -9.36 -1.43
N MET A 202 10.21 -9.13 -1.55
CA MET A 202 9.21 -10.10 -2.02
C MET A 202 8.09 -9.38 -2.77
N ASP A 203 7.28 -10.13 -3.52
CA ASP A 203 6.03 -9.62 -4.07
C ASP A 203 5.04 -9.30 -2.93
N SER A 204 4.01 -8.50 -3.20
CA SER A 204 3.03 -8.07 -2.20
C SER A 204 2.31 -9.22 -1.49
N ASP A 205 2.19 -10.38 -2.13
CA ASP A 205 1.57 -11.60 -1.62
C ASP A 205 2.54 -12.53 -0.87
N GLY A 206 3.84 -12.16 -0.79
CA GLY A 206 4.88 -12.94 -0.12
C GLY A 206 5.66 -13.89 -1.02
N ALA A 207 5.38 -13.94 -2.32
CA ALA A 207 6.12 -14.75 -3.26
C ALA A 207 7.47 -14.11 -3.66
N ASN A 208 8.30 -14.84 -4.41
CA ASN A 208 9.54 -14.36 -5.02
C ASN A 208 10.51 -13.69 -4.03
N GLN A 209 10.69 -14.30 -2.85
CA GLN A 209 11.57 -13.77 -1.80
C GLN A 209 13.04 -13.84 -2.22
N VAL A 210 13.72 -12.69 -2.18
CA VAL A 210 15.14 -12.56 -2.53
C VAL A 210 15.88 -11.76 -1.45
N PHE A 211 17.04 -12.24 -1.03
CA PHE A 211 17.95 -11.48 -0.17
C PHE A 211 18.77 -10.50 -1.00
N LEU A 212 18.74 -9.22 -0.63
CA LEU A 212 19.48 -8.15 -1.29
C LEU A 212 20.86 -7.93 -0.66
N THR A 213 21.08 -8.43 0.59
CA THR A 213 22.35 -8.31 1.31
C THR A 213 22.73 -9.63 1.96
N GLU A 214 24.04 -9.81 2.24
CA GLU A 214 24.57 -11.05 2.80
C GLU A 214 24.41 -11.18 4.32
N GLY A 215 24.03 -10.10 5.03
CA GLY A 215 23.83 -10.11 6.49
C GLY A 215 25.15 -9.97 7.29
N ARG A 216 26.19 -9.41 6.69
CA ARG A 216 27.46 -9.14 7.38
C ARG A 216 27.33 -8.04 8.43
N ASN A 217 26.46 -7.07 8.18
CA ASN A 217 26.24 -5.93 9.05
C ASN A 217 24.82 -5.93 9.61
N ARG A 218 24.63 -5.38 10.81
CA ARG A 218 23.28 -5.14 11.34
C ARG A 218 22.60 -4.07 10.51
N ILE A 219 21.40 -4.37 9.99
CA ILE A 219 20.60 -3.46 9.19
C ILE A 219 19.18 -3.38 9.75
N LEU A 220 18.53 -2.21 9.59
CA LEU A 220 17.19 -1.92 10.12
C LEU A 220 16.46 -0.93 9.23
N THR A 221 15.15 -0.83 9.42
CA THR A 221 14.26 0.21 8.90
C THR A 221 14.39 0.51 7.41
N PRO A 222 14.25 -0.51 6.51
CA PRO A 222 14.25 -0.26 5.08
C PRO A 222 13.02 0.56 4.67
N ARG A 223 13.16 1.40 3.64
CA ARG A 223 12.06 2.18 3.06
C ARG A 223 12.23 2.31 1.56
N PHE A 224 11.15 2.10 0.82
CA PHE A 224 11.13 2.34 -0.63
C PHE A 224 11.13 3.83 -0.96
N SER A 225 11.76 4.15 -2.08
CA SER A 225 11.54 5.43 -2.76
C SER A 225 10.19 5.42 -3.49
N THR A 226 9.73 6.60 -3.86
CA THR A 226 8.52 6.76 -4.68
C THR A 226 8.69 6.28 -6.12
N SER A 227 9.93 5.97 -6.54
CA SER A 227 10.29 5.49 -7.88
C SER A 227 10.43 3.97 -8.01
N ASP A 228 10.21 3.20 -6.93
CA ASP A 228 10.37 1.74 -6.84
C ASP A 228 11.77 1.17 -7.10
N GLN A 229 12.75 2.02 -7.43
CA GLN A 229 14.09 1.58 -7.82
C GLN A 229 15.14 1.73 -6.72
N GLU A 230 14.79 2.39 -5.63
CA GLU A 230 15.73 2.69 -4.55
C GLU A 230 15.13 2.39 -3.18
N ILE A 231 15.98 1.94 -2.28
CA ILE A 231 15.63 1.64 -0.89
C ILE A 231 16.62 2.38 0.00
N THR A 232 16.11 3.16 0.96
CA THR A 232 16.95 3.60 2.09
C THR A 232 16.86 2.60 3.24
N TYR A 233 17.94 2.43 3.96
CA TYR A 233 17.98 1.60 5.17
C TYR A 233 19.10 2.08 6.11
N MET A 234 18.99 1.71 7.36
CA MET A 234 20.07 1.94 8.32
C MET A 234 21.00 0.74 8.37
N SER A 235 22.33 0.98 8.34
CA SER A 235 23.35 -0.05 8.50
C SER A 235 24.38 0.36 9.54
N PHE A 236 24.91 -0.61 10.29
CA PHE A 236 26.04 -0.45 11.23
C PHE A 236 27.39 -0.76 10.57
N GLU A 237 27.46 -0.73 9.26
CA GLU A 237 28.71 -0.87 8.52
C GLU A 237 29.69 0.23 8.94
N GLY A 238 30.94 -0.17 9.22
CA GLY A 238 31.95 0.74 9.74
C GLY A 238 31.78 1.13 11.22
N GLY A 239 30.95 0.38 11.98
CA GLY A 239 30.82 0.50 13.45
C GLY A 239 29.91 1.62 13.95
N ARG A 240 29.31 2.43 13.04
CA ARG A 240 28.35 3.48 13.38
C ARG A 240 27.07 3.30 12.54
N PRO A 241 25.87 3.52 13.11
CA PRO A 241 24.65 3.52 12.35
C PRO A 241 24.61 4.71 11.39
N ARG A 242 24.44 4.42 10.10
CA ARG A 242 24.29 5.39 9.02
C ARG A 242 23.15 4.98 8.10
N VAL A 243 22.57 5.97 7.42
CA VAL A 243 21.61 5.73 6.35
C VAL A 243 22.34 5.40 5.06
N TYR A 244 21.90 4.35 4.40
CA TYR A 244 22.38 3.89 3.11
C TYR A 244 21.26 4.00 2.06
N LEU A 245 21.66 4.21 0.83
CA LEU A 245 20.82 4.10 -0.35
C LEU A 245 21.24 2.84 -1.12
N PHE A 246 20.27 2.00 -1.45
CA PHE A 246 20.44 0.79 -2.24
C PHE A 246 19.67 0.94 -3.55
N ASN A 247 20.35 0.77 -4.69
CA ASN A 247 19.72 0.82 -6.00
C ASN A 247 19.39 -0.61 -6.45
N LEU A 248 18.09 -0.89 -6.68
CA LEU A 248 17.58 -2.22 -7.04
C LEU A 248 18.02 -2.69 -8.43
N ARG A 249 18.31 -1.77 -9.36
CA ARG A 249 18.68 -2.14 -10.74
C ARG A 249 20.08 -2.72 -10.85
N ASN A 250 21.03 -2.19 -10.08
CA ASN A 250 22.44 -2.53 -10.22
C ASN A 250 23.07 -3.03 -8.91
N GLY A 251 22.31 -3.14 -7.82
CA GLY A 251 22.79 -3.59 -6.51
C GLY A 251 23.76 -2.64 -5.82
N ARG A 252 23.96 -1.42 -6.35
CA ARG A 252 24.90 -0.45 -5.78
C ARG A 252 24.38 0.08 -4.46
N GLN A 253 25.29 0.17 -3.48
CA GLN A 253 25.03 0.76 -2.18
C GLN A 253 25.91 1.99 -1.98
N GLU A 254 25.37 3.03 -1.39
CA GLU A 254 26.12 4.22 -1.00
C GLU A 254 25.62 4.78 0.33
N VAL A 255 26.52 5.40 1.09
CA VAL A 255 26.19 6.12 2.32
C VAL A 255 25.49 7.42 1.96
N LEU A 256 24.32 7.65 2.57
CA LEU A 256 23.56 8.87 2.37
C LEU A 256 24.09 9.98 3.31
N GLY A 257 25.15 10.65 2.87
CA GLY A 257 25.77 11.77 3.58
C GLY A 257 26.76 11.36 4.68
N ASN A 258 27.55 12.34 5.10
CA ASN A 258 28.53 12.19 6.19
C ASN A 258 28.15 13.13 7.35
N PHE A 259 27.29 12.63 8.24
CA PHE A 259 26.78 13.39 9.37
C PHE A 259 27.61 13.15 10.63
N PRO A 260 27.78 14.16 11.49
CA PRO A 260 28.23 13.93 12.86
C PRO A 260 27.15 13.13 13.63
N GLY A 261 27.56 12.16 14.42
CA GLY A 261 26.64 11.34 15.22
C GLY A 261 25.99 10.21 14.42
N MET A 262 24.78 9.83 14.82
CA MET A 262 24.01 8.73 14.23
C MET A 262 22.85 9.27 13.38
N THR A 263 22.62 8.67 12.20
CA THR A 263 21.42 8.91 11.39
C THR A 263 20.56 7.66 11.30
N PHE A 264 19.24 7.81 11.41
CA PHE A 264 18.30 6.68 11.44
C PHE A 264 16.89 7.08 10.98
N ALA A 265 16.01 6.08 10.84
CA ALA A 265 14.62 6.22 10.43
C ALA A 265 14.41 7.09 9.17
N PRO A 266 15.15 6.82 8.07
CA PRO A 266 15.01 7.61 6.84
C PRO A 266 13.67 7.35 6.15
N ARG A 267 13.11 8.39 5.50
CA ARG A 267 11.97 8.28 4.60
C ARG A 267 12.12 9.25 3.44
N PHE A 268 11.78 8.80 2.25
CA PHE A 268 11.73 9.66 1.06
C PHE A 268 10.59 10.68 1.17
N SER A 269 10.82 11.85 0.57
CA SER A 269 9.73 12.78 0.25
C SER A 269 8.83 12.17 -0.85
N PRO A 270 7.56 12.61 -0.96
CA PRO A 270 6.64 12.10 -1.98
C PRO A 270 7.13 12.25 -3.42
N ASP A 271 7.90 13.30 -3.69
CA ASP A 271 8.52 13.57 -5.01
C ASP A 271 9.82 12.78 -5.26
N GLY A 272 10.30 12.02 -4.25
CA GLY A 272 11.53 11.23 -4.33
C GLY A 272 12.82 12.04 -4.38
N ARG A 273 12.77 13.37 -4.22
CA ARG A 273 13.96 14.26 -4.34
C ARG A 273 14.69 14.49 -3.04
N SER A 274 14.05 14.19 -1.93
CA SER A 274 14.60 14.41 -0.58
C SER A 274 14.38 13.19 0.32
N VAL A 275 15.16 13.14 1.40
CA VAL A 275 14.98 12.18 2.50
C VAL A 275 14.86 12.96 3.80
N VAL A 276 13.78 12.71 4.54
CA VAL A 276 13.66 13.14 5.94
C VAL A 276 14.21 12.03 6.84
N MET A 277 14.99 12.39 7.86
CA MET A 277 15.62 11.44 8.77
C MET A 277 15.84 12.04 10.15
N SER A 278 16.07 11.18 11.13
CA SER A 278 16.50 11.58 12.47
C SER A 278 18.01 11.56 12.56
N GLN A 279 18.58 12.57 13.22
CA GLN A 279 20.00 12.62 13.56
C GLN A 279 20.17 12.79 15.07
N ALA A 280 20.88 11.83 15.70
CA ALA A 280 21.24 11.92 17.11
C ALA A 280 22.65 12.42 17.25
N LEU A 281 22.82 13.48 18.07
CA LEU A 281 24.09 14.10 18.37
C LEU A 281 24.07 14.63 19.80
N ASN A 282 25.14 14.36 20.59
CA ASN A 282 25.31 14.86 21.97
C ASN A 282 24.14 14.56 22.92
N GLY A 283 23.47 13.40 22.73
CA GLY A 283 22.38 12.96 23.61
C GLY A 283 21.01 13.50 23.22
N ASN A 284 20.91 14.33 22.18
CA ASN A 284 19.65 14.80 21.59
C ASN A 284 19.41 14.21 20.20
N SER A 285 18.18 14.22 19.74
CA SER A 285 17.79 13.79 18.39
C SER A 285 16.84 14.78 17.76
N ASP A 286 17.18 15.24 16.56
CA ASP A 286 16.40 16.17 15.77
C ASP A 286 16.13 15.61 14.36
N LEU A 287 15.17 16.22 13.69
CA LEU A 287 14.78 15.89 12.32
C LEU A 287 15.54 16.75 11.31
N TYR A 288 15.96 16.11 10.24
CA TYR A 288 16.67 16.74 9.12
C TYR A 288 16.06 16.34 7.80
N LEU A 289 15.99 17.27 6.88
CA LEU A 289 15.64 17.06 5.48
C LEU A 289 16.90 17.20 4.61
N MET A 290 17.20 16.17 3.82
CA MET A 290 18.32 16.17 2.88
C MET A 290 17.81 16.17 1.45
N ASP A 291 18.30 17.08 0.61
CA ASP A 291 18.16 17.04 -0.84
C ASP A 291 19.10 15.96 -1.41
N LEU A 292 18.56 14.98 -2.14
CA LEU A 292 19.33 13.83 -2.63
C LEU A 292 20.32 14.20 -3.75
N ARG A 293 20.05 15.23 -4.51
CA ARG A 293 20.91 15.69 -5.60
C ARG A 293 22.10 16.51 -5.11
N THR A 294 21.84 17.48 -4.21
CA THR A 294 22.89 18.42 -3.70
C THR A 294 23.56 17.92 -2.43
N ARG A 295 22.96 16.93 -1.76
CA ARG A 295 23.36 16.42 -0.42
C ARG A 295 23.33 17.48 0.67
N GLN A 296 22.71 18.63 0.42
CA GLN A 296 22.50 19.66 1.44
C GLN A 296 21.42 19.22 2.41
N THR A 297 21.61 19.57 3.69
CA THR A 297 20.69 19.25 4.77
C THR A 297 20.16 20.49 5.42
N ARG A 298 18.90 20.46 5.81
CA ARG A 298 18.22 21.46 6.60
C ARG A 298 17.64 20.81 7.85
N ARG A 299 17.97 21.37 9.02
CA ARG A 299 17.37 20.97 10.30
C ARG A 299 15.90 21.42 10.31
N LEU A 300 15.00 20.51 10.67
CA LEU A 300 13.56 20.77 10.78
C LEU A 300 13.16 21.08 12.22
N THR A 301 13.70 20.35 13.21
CA THR A 301 13.42 20.57 14.64
C THR A 301 14.67 21.02 15.36
N ASP A 302 14.48 21.89 16.36
CA ASP A 302 15.50 22.40 17.27
C ASP A 302 14.90 22.49 18.67
N HIS A 303 14.84 21.33 19.35
CA HIS A 303 14.21 21.21 20.66
C HIS A 303 15.02 20.23 21.53
N PRO A 304 15.10 20.43 22.86
CA PRO A 304 15.84 19.50 23.76
C PRO A 304 15.20 18.13 23.91
N ALA A 305 13.97 17.92 23.41
CA ALA A 305 13.30 16.64 23.37
C ALA A 305 13.85 15.76 22.24
N ILE A 306 13.63 14.45 22.35
CA ILE A 306 14.01 13.45 21.34
C ILE A 306 12.95 13.44 20.26
N ASP A 307 13.25 14.01 19.09
CA ASP A 307 12.43 13.99 17.89
C ASP A 307 12.92 12.89 16.94
N THR A 308 12.02 11.95 16.57
CA THR A 308 12.42 10.76 15.81
C THR A 308 11.31 10.22 14.92
N SER A 309 11.67 9.28 14.05
CA SER A 309 10.72 8.54 13.17
C SER A 309 9.85 9.44 12.30
N PRO A 310 10.43 10.36 11.52
CA PRO A 310 9.65 11.27 10.69
C PRO A 310 8.97 10.56 9.54
N SER A 311 7.81 11.08 9.11
CA SER A 311 7.10 10.69 7.88
C SER A 311 6.42 11.91 7.27
N MET A 312 6.62 12.14 5.97
CA MET A 312 6.03 13.30 5.28
C MET A 312 4.58 13.02 4.87
N SER A 313 3.77 14.07 4.78
CA SER A 313 2.43 14.03 4.17
C SER A 313 2.53 13.72 2.68
N ALA A 314 1.41 13.26 2.09
CA ALA A 314 1.37 12.87 0.66
C ALA A 314 1.73 14.00 -0.31
N ASP A 315 1.49 15.25 0.08
CA ASP A 315 1.86 16.47 -0.67
C ASP A 315 3.25 17.05 -0.30
N GLY A 316 3.92 16.46 0.71
CA GLY A 316 5.23 16.91 1.20
C GLY A 316 5.21 18.20 2.04
N SER A 317 4.03 18.79 2.29
CA SER A 317 3.91 20.05 3.03
C SER A 317 4.11 19.91 4.54
N GLN A 318 3.89 18.73 5.09
CA GLN A 318 3.97 18.46 6.52
C GLN A 318 4.81 17.22 6.84
N VAL A 319 5.27 17.15 8.09
CA VAL A 319 6.01 16.01 8.67
C VAL A 319 5.34 15.61 9.98
N THR A 320 4.99 14.33 10.11
CA THR A 320 4.63 13.71 11.38
C THR A 320 5.85 13.04 11.98
N PHE A 321 5.97 13.02 13.31
CA PHE A 321 7.11 12.46 14.02
C PHE A 321 6.77 12.09 15.48
N THR A 322 7.61 11.29 16.10
CA THR A 322 7.55 11.00 17.53
C THR A 322 8.36 12.01 18.30
N SER A 323 7.80 12.56 19.38
CA SER A 323 8.52 13.46 20.31
C SER A 323 8.09 13.21 21.74
N ASP A 324 9.04 13.31 22.68
CA ASP A 324 8.80 13.23 24.12
C ASP A 324 8.71 14.62 24.80
N ARG A 325 8.58 15.71 24.01
CA ARG A 325 8.48 17.11 24.52
C ARG A 325 7.32 17.35 25.48
N GLY A 326 6.30 16.50 25.45
CA GLY A 326 5.17 16.52 26.40
C GLY A 326 5.34 15.61 27.61
N GLY A 327 6.57 15.12 27.88
CA GLY A 327 6.92 14.25 29.01
C GLY A 327 6.80 12.75 28.74
N SER A 328 6.23 12.34 27.58
CA SER A 328 6.20 10.96 27.11
C SER A 328 6.12 10.95 25.57
N PRO A 329 6.59 9.85 24.91
CA PRO A 329 6.53 9.75 23.46
C PRO A 329 5.10 9.88 22.92
N GLN A 330 4.88 10.85 22.05
CA GLN A 330 3.60 11.17 21.39
C GLN A 330 3.83 11.52 19.92
N ILE A 331 2.77 11.53 19.13
CA ILE A 331 2.84 11.93 17.72
C ILE A 331 2.61 13.44 17.61
N TYR A 332 3.50 14.07 16.87
CA TYR A 332 3.46 15.49 16.53
C TYR A 332 3.41 15.66 15.00
N VAL A 333 2.90 16.81 14.57
CA VAL A 333 2.89 17.26 13.18
C VAL A 333 3.48 18.67 13.11
N MET A 334 4.25 18.95 12.07
CA MET A 334 4.80 20.28 11.76
C MET A 334 4.77 20.55 10.27
N ASN A 335 4.76 21.82 9.86
CA ASN A 335 4.96 22.21 8.50
C ASN A 335 6.43 22.01 8.08
N THR A 336 6.66 21.46 6.88
CA THR A 336 8.01 21.18 6.36
C THR A 336 8.84 22.47 6.22
N ASP A 337 8.22 23.61 5.95
CA ASP A 337 8.87 24.93 5.84
C ASP A 337 9.19 25.57 7.22
N GLY A 338 8.68 24.98 8.31
CA GLY A 338 8.86 25.47 9.69
C GLY A 338 7.88 26.58 10.09
N SER A 339 6.90 26.92 9.25
CA SER A 339 5.82 27.84 9.61
C SER A 339 4.92 27.26 10.70
N PRO A 340 4.32 28.08 11.58
CA PRO A 340 3.37 27.60 12.57
C PRO A 340 2.12 26.99 11.93
N LEU A 341 1.50 26.02 12.64
CA LEU A 341 0.20 25.45 12.28
C LEU A 341 -0.76 25.58 13.46
N THR A 342 -2.06 25.52 13.18
CA THR A 342 -3.09 25.52 14.23
C THR A 342 -3.18 24.13 14.86
N CYS A 343 -2.97 24.07 16.19
CA CYS A 343 -2.94 22.81 16.91
C CYS A 343 -4.35 22.30 17.29
N PRO A 344 -4.58 20.98 17.32
CA PRO A 344 -5.84 20.41 17.81
C PRO A 344 -6.19 20.81 19.25
N SER A 345 -5.18 21.06 20.08
CA SER A 345 -5.33 21.57 21.46
C SER A 345 -5.66 23.06 21.54
N GLY A 346 -5.76 23.75 20.40
CA GLY A 346 -5.90 25.21 20.30
C GLY A 346 -4.56 25.95 20.25
N GLY A 347 -4.58 27.18 19.72
CA GLY A 347 -3.40 28.00 19.51
C GLY A 347 -2.61 27.63 18.26
N GLN A 348 -1.45 28.27 18.10
CA GLN A 348 -0.50 28.03 16.99
C GLN A 348 0.86 27.64 17.56
N ASP A 349 1.49 26.64 16.95
CA ASP A 349 2.83 26.20 17.27
C ASP A 349 3.54 25.68 16.01
N LYS A 350 4.87 25.61 16.03
CA LYS A 350 5.68 24.99 14.97
C LYS A 350 5.52 23.47 14.95
N ALA A 351 5.20 22.84 16.08
CA ALA A 351 5.01 21.41 16.20
C ALA A 351 3.82 21.09 17.11
N CYS A 352 2.73 20.65 16.54
CA CYS A 352 1.49 20.36 17.24
C CYS A 352 1.36 18.89 17.60
N ARG A 353 1.07 18.59 18.86
CA ARG A 353 0.71 17.24 19.31
C ARG A 353 -0.67 16.85 18.77
N ILE A 354 -0.79 15.63 18.25
CA ILE A 354 -2.06 15.08 17.71
C ILE A 354 -2.56 13.84 18.48
N THR A 355 -1.75 13.23 19.37
CA THR A 355 -2.19 12.09 20.21
C THR A 355 -2.30 12.51 21.67
N PHE A 356 -3.46 12.23 22.29
CA PHE A 356 -3.76 12.63 23.68
C PHE A 356 -4.18 11.44 24.56
N GLY A 357 -4.22 10.23 24.00
CA GLY A 357 -4.53 9.00 24.71
C GLY A 357 -3.45 8.57 25.72
N ARG A 358 -3.81 7.66 26.62
CA ARG A 358 -2.83 7.04 27.53
C ARG A 358 -1.85 6.14 26.79
N GLY A 359 -0.59 6.09 27.25
CA GLY A 359 0.47 5.26 26.69
C GLY A 359 1.45 6.04 25.84
N ASN A 360 2.40 5.32 25.28
CA ASN A 360 3.44 5.85 24.39
C ASN A 360 3.06 5.60 22.94
N TYR A 361 3.26 6.59 22.10
CA TYR A 361 3.03 6.52 20.66
C TYR A 361 4.36 6.67 19.94
N SER A 362 4.57 5.85 18.90
CA SER A 362 5.83 5.85 18.15
C SER A 362 5.60 5.44 16.68
N THR A 363 6.65 5.59 15.88
CA THR A 363 6.72 5.17 14.47
C THR A 363 5.52 5.64 13.61
N PRO A 364 5.18 6.94 13.64
CA PRO A 364 4.07 7.43 12.81
C PRO A 364 4.40 7.30 11.34
N VAL A 365 3.40 6.95 10.53
CA VAL A 365 3.50 6.87 9.07
C VAL A 365 2.29 7.52 8.45
N TRP A 366 2.51 8.56 7.67
CA TRP A 366 1.45 9.24 6.95
C TRP A 366 0.88 8.34 5.86
N SER A 367 -0.45 8.27 5.76
CA SER A 367 -1.15 7.56 4.68
C SER A 367 -0.85 8.19 3.32
N PRO A 368 -0.65 7.42 2.25
CA PRO A 368 -0.52 7.97 0.90
C PRO A 368 -1.76 8.73 0.42
N ARG A 369 -2.92 8.51 1.07
CA ARG A 369 -4.16 9.26 0.83
C ARG A 369 -4.18 10.64 1.50
N GLY A 370 -3.27 10.90 2.44
CA GLY A 370 -3.18 12.15 3.18
C GLY A 370 -4.16 12.31 4.35
N ASP A 371 -5.06 11.37 4.57
CA ASP A 371 -6.18 11.45 5.51
C ASP A 371 -5.87 10.92 6.92
N LEU A 372 -4.98 9.94 7.03
CA LEU A 372 -4.68 9.22 8.27
C LEU A 372 -3.17 9.17 8.56
N ILE A 373 -2.84 8.95 9.81
CA ILE A 373 -1.50 8.61 10.29
C ILE A 373 -1.60 7.27 11.02
N ALA A 374 -0.89 6.24 10.53
CA ALA A 374 -0.71 4.98 11.24
C ALA A 374 0.40 5.12 12.28
N PHE A 375 0.30 4.40 13.39
CA PHE A 375 1.27 4.48 14.48
C PHE A 375 1.37 3.15 15.25
N THR A 376 2.44 3.01 16.02
CA THR A 376 2.56 2.02 17.09
C THR A 376 2.16 2.67 18.41
N LYS A 377 1.33 2.02 19.22
CA LYS A 377 0.96 2.45 20.56
C LYS A 377 1.30 1.37 21.59
N GLN A 378 2.01 1.75 22.63
CA GLN A 378 2.26 0.89 23.78
C GLN A 378 1.44 1.37 24.98
N VAL A 379 0.58 0.49 25.49
CA VAL A 379 -0.24 0.77 26.66
C VAL A 379 -0.47 -0.50 27.46
N ARG A 380 -0.35 -0.45 28.79
CA ARG A 380 -0.54 -1.59 29.71
C ARG A 380 0.29 -2.83 29.35
N GLY A 381 1.51 -2.63 28.84
CA GLY A 381 2.40 -3.74 28.45
C GLY A 381 2.04 -4.44 27.13
N LYS A 382 1.09 -3.92 26.38
CA LYS A 382 0.69 -4.41 25.06
C LYS A 382 1.03 -3.38 23.98
N PHE A 383 1.26 -3.88 22.77
CA PHE A 383 1.50 -3.07 21.59
C PHE A 383 0.32 -3.18 20.62
N HIS A 384 0.03 -2.09 19.96
CA HIS A 384 -1.07 -1.94 19.03
C HIS A 384 -0.61 -1.20 17.78
N ILE A 385 -1.06 -1.63 16.62
CA ILE A 385 -1.11 -0.78 15.43
C ILE A 385 -2.42 -0.01 15.49
N GLY A 386 -2.34 1.31 15.33
CA GLY A 386 -3.49 2.19 15.31
C GLY A 386 -3.43 3.20 14.18
N VAL A 387 -4.53 3.87 13.94
CA VAL A 387 -4.67 4.99 13.01
C VAL A 387 -5.36 6.16 13.69
N ILE A 388 -5.04 7.38 13.26
CA ILE A 388 -5.65 8.62 13.72
C ILE A 388 -5.77 9.59 12.54
N GLY A 389 -6.77 10.45 12.55
CA GLY A 389 -6.88 11.55 11.59
C GLY A 389 -5.72 12.53 11.73
N THR A 390 -5.38 13.21 10.66
CA THR A 390 -4.29 14.21 10.66
C THR A 390 -4.59 15.42 11.53
N ASP A 391 -5.88 15.61 11.87
CA ASP A 391 -6.41 16.57 12.84
C ASP A 391 -6.38 16.09 14.31
N GLY A 392 -5.88 14.86 14.55
CA GLY A 392 -5.83 14.25 15.88
C GLY A 392 -7.14 13.63 16.35
N GLN A 393 -8.15 13.52 15.48
CA GLN A 393 -9.43 12.92 15.81
C GLN A 393 -9.54 11.47 15.30
N GLY A 394 -10.53 10.74 15.81
CA GLY A 394 -10.87 9.41 15.30
C GLY A 394 -9.82 8.34 15.54
N GLU A 395 -9.06 8.38 16.65
CA GLU A 395 -8.12 7.33 17.01
C GLU A 395 -8.80 5.95 17.05
N ARG A 396 -8.24 4.99 16.34
CA ARG A 396 -8.69 3.59 16.35
C ARG A 396 -7.49 2.65 16.48
N LEU A 397 -7.57 1.68 17.38
CA LEU A 397 -6.61 0.60 17.50
C LEU A 397 -7.09 -0.57 16.65
N LEU A 398 -6.26 -1.01 15.72
CA LEU A 398 -6.58 -2.05 14.75
C LEU A 398 -6.11 -3.43 15.20
N SER A 399 -5.04 -3.49 16.00
CA SER A 399 -4.46 -4.74 16.48
C SER A 399 -4.04 -4.65 17.95
N GLU A 400 -3.82 -5.82 18.57
CA GLU A 400 -3.20 -5.95 19.89
C GLU A 400 -2.34 -7.22 19.95
N ALA A 401 -1.10 -7.09 20.43
CA ALA A 401 -0.23 -8.24 20.68
C ALA A 401 0.81 -7.93 21.76
N TYR A 402 1.69 -8.93 22.04
CA TYR A 402 2.88 -8.73 22.87
C TYR A 402 3.79 -7.64 22.26
N LEU A 403 4.02 -7.70 20.94
CA LEU A 403 4.74 -6.70 20.19
C LEU A 403 4.11 -6.58 18.80
N ASP A 404 3.55 -5.42 18.46
CA ASP A 404 3.14 -4.99 17.12
C ASP A 404 3.82 -3.67 16.82
N GLU A 405 4.69 -3.62 15.81
CA GLU A 405 5.47 -2.42 15.49
C GLU A 405 5.69 -2.20 13.99
N GLY A 406 6.11 -1.00 13.66
CA GLY A 406 6.61 -0.62 12.34
C GLY A 406 5.55 -0.65 11.25
N PRO A 407 4.45 0.11 11.38
CA PRO A 407 3.42 0.15 10.36
C PRO A 407 3.95 0.69 9.03
N ALA A 408 3.49 0.11 7.92
CA ALA A 408 3.73 0.59 6.57
C ALA A 408 2.46 0.44 5.72
N TRP A 409 2.08 1.50 5.04
CA TRP A 409 0.89 1.54 4.21
C TRP A 409 1.08 0.82 2.87
N SER A 410 0.03 0.15 2.39
CA SER A 410 -0.11 -0.22 0.98
C SER A 410 -0.18 1.02 0.10
N PRO A 411 0.11 0.92 -1.21
CA PRO A 411 0.09 2.07 -2.13
C PRO A 411 -1.22 2.86 -2.12
N ASN A 412 -2.35 2.19 -1.96
CA ASN A 412 -3.68 2.80 -1.92
C ASN A 412 -4.14 3.25 -0.51
N GLY A 413 -3.32 3.07 0.53
CA GLY A 413 -3.66 3.47 1.90
C GLY A 413 -4.81 2.72 2.54
N ARG A 414 -5.12 1.48 2.11
CA ARG A 414 -6.22 0.66 2.66
C ARG A 414 -5.76 -0.48 3.55
N VAL A 415 -4.52 -0.89 3.40
CA VAL A 415 -3.92 -2.00 4.16
C VAL A 415 -2.64 -1.50 4.83
N ILE A 416 -2.39 -1.96 6.04
CA ILE A 416 -1.18 -1.69 6.80
C ILE A 416 -0.44 -3.01 7.00
N THR A 417 0.83 -3.07 6.62
CA THR A 417 1.75 -4.13 7.02
C THR A 417 2.55 -3.71 8.26
N PHE A 418 2.89 -4.66 9.09
CA PHE A 418 3.68 -4.46 10.31
C PHE A 418 4.33 -5.77 10.71
N PHE A 419 5.19 -5.76 11.74
CA PHE A 419 5.70 -7.00 12.30
C PHE A 419 5.15 -7.24 13.70
N ARG A 420 4.98 -8.52 14.02
CA ARG A 420 4.43 -9.03 15.28
C ARG A 420 5.35 -10.05 15.91
N GLU A 421 5.61 -9.92 17.21
CA GLU A 421 5.97 -11.03 18.07
C GLU A 421 4.75 -11.43 18.92
N SER A 422 4.28 -12.67 18.82
CA SER A 422 3.11 -13.13 19.56
C SER A 422 3.38 -13.31 21.05
N ARG A 423 4.64 -13.60 21.42
CA ARG A 423 5.15 -13.78 22.79
C ARG A 423 6.66 -13.52 22.82
N PRO A 424 7.24 -13.27 23.99
CA PRO A 424 8.69 -13.10 24.11
C PRO A 424 9.43 -14.27 23.45
N GLY A 425 10.27 -13.95 22.47
CA GLY A 425 11.11 -14.92 21.80
C GLY A 425 10.51 -15.77 20.71
N ALA A 426 9.29 -15.49 20.29
CA ALA A 426 8.67 -16.18 19.15
C ALA A 426 9.33 -15.86 17.81
N GLY A 427 10.15 -14.77 17.76
CA GLY A 427 10.65 -14.19 16.53
C GLY A 427 9.59 -13.36 15.81
N PRO A 428 9.98 -12.26 15.17
CA PRO A 428 9.05 -11.40 14.47
C PRO A 428 8.54 -12.04 13.18
N LYS A 429 7.25 -11.83 12.88
CA LYS A 429 6.59 -12.25 11.64
C LYS A 429 5.87 -11.06 11.03
N LEU A 430 5.79 -11.01 9.70
CA LEU A 430 5.06 -9.95 9.02
C LEU A 430 3.56 -10.25 9.03
N TYR A 431 2.78 -9.22 9.23
CA TYR A 431 1.32 -9.25 9.18
C TYR A 431 0.81 -8.09 8.34
N SER A 432 -0.37 -8.27 7.77
CA SER A 432 -1.18 -7.20 7.19
C SER A 432 -2.52 -7.11 7.87
N ILE A 433 -3.09 -5.89 7.93
CA ILE A 433 -4.40 -5.61 8.49
C ILE A 433 -5.07 -4.50 7.69
N ASP A 434 -6.37 -4.62 7.44
CA ASP A 434 -7.15 -3.57 6.81
C ASP A 434 -7.59 -2.50 7.83
N LEU A 435 -8.18 -1.41 7.34
CA LEU A 435 -8.66 -0.31 8.18
C LEU A 435 -9.88 -0.68 9.04
N THR A 436 -10.51 -1.83 8.83
CA THR A 436 -11.58 -2.34 9.70
C THR A 436 -11.04 -3.03 10.95
N GLY A 437 -9.76 -3.45 10.92
CA GLY A 437 -9.12 -4.24 11.97
C GLY A 437 -9.52 -5.72 11.98
N ARG A 438 -10.33 -6.18 11.03
CA ARG A 438 -10.88 -7.55 11.02
C ARG A 438 -10.09 -8.52 10.14
N ASN A 439 -9.45 -8.04 9.08
CA ASN A 439 -8.70 -8.85 8.13
C ASN A 439 -7.21 -8.92 8.50
N LEU A 440 -6.93 -9.43 9.70
CA LEU A 440 -5.55 -9.66 10.16
C LEU A 440 -4.99 -10.93 9.51
N ARG A 441 -3.90 -10.84 8.76
CA ARG A 441 -3.26 -11.94 8.03
C ARG A 441 -1.76 -11.95 8.25
N GLN A 442 -1.17 -13.13 8.40
CA GLN A 442 0.27 -13.31 8.36
C GLN A 442 0.76 -13.41 6.92
N LEU A 443 1.76 -12.61 6.56
CA LEU A 443 2.50 -12.77 5.32
C LEU A 443 3.57 -13.85 5.52
N GLN A 444 3.58 -14.83 4.63
CA GLN A 444 4.52 -15.96 4.74
C GLN A 444 5.92 -15.53 4.33
N THR A 445 6.89 -15.76 5.20
CA THR A 445 8.30 -15.51 4.95
C THR A 445 9.13 -16.75 5.29
N THR A 446 10.22 -16.99 4.57
CA THR A 446 11.10 -18.15 4.77
C THR A 446 11.90 -18.08 6.07
N THR A 447 11.99 -16.89 6.67
CA THR A 447 12.70 -16.62 7.94
C THR A 447 11.79 -15.84 8.88
N ASP A 448 12.28 -15.52 10.09
CA ASP A 448 11.69 -14.41 10.84
C ASP A 448 11.84 -13.11 10.04
N ALA A 449 10.95 -12.17 10.24
CA ALA A 449 10.91 -10.95 9.43
C ALA A 449 10.39 -9.75 10.23
N SER A 450 11.06 -8.59 10.09
CA SER A 450 10.71 -7.34 10.75
C SER A 450 10.79 -6.14 9.80
N ASP A 451 10.36 -4.98 10.25
CA ASP A 451 10.48 -3.68 9.58
C ASP A 451 9.99 -3.66 8.12
N PRO A 452 8.76 -4.08 7.81
CA PRO A 452 8.26 -4.07 6.42
C PRO A 452 8.14 -2.64 5.88
N ALA A 453 8.35 -2.49 4.57
CA ALA A 453 7.97 -1.30 3.84
C ALA A 453 7.43 -1.69 2.46
N TRP A 454 6.32 -1.08 2.09
CA TRP A 454 5.63 -1.36 0.83
C TRP A 454 6.14 -0.41 -0.27
N SER A 455 6.33 -0.93 -1.49
CA SER A 455 6.69 -0.12 -2.65
C SER A 455 5.45 0.59 -3.23
N PRO A 456 5.62 1.63 -4.07
CA PRO A 456 4.61 2.01 -5.03
C PRO A 456 4.23 0.85 -5.96
N LEU A 457 3.14 1.00 -6.74
CA LEU A 457 2.85 0.08 -7.84
C LEU A 457 4.00 0.09 -8.85
N LEU A 458 4.35 -1.09 -9.36
CA LEU A 458 5.42 -1.25 -10.35
C LEU A 458 4.96 -0.67 -11.71
N LYS A 459 5.85 0.07 -12.37
CA LYS A 459 5.59 0.69 -13.68
C LYS A 459 5.84 -0.30 -14.83
#